data_32b242eb8fdd4384a0a7cbbf3a8b7ca8
#
_entry.id   32b242eb8fdd4384a0a7cbbf3a8b7ca8
#
_cell.length_a   1.000
_cell.length_b   1.000
_cell.length_c   1.000
_cell.angle_alpha   90.00
_cell.angle_beta   90.00
_cell.angle_gamma   90.00
#
_symmetry.space_group_name_H-M   'P 1'
#
loop_
_entity.id
_entity.type
_entity.pdbx_description
1 polymer ?
#
loop_
_entity_poly.entity_id
_entity_poly.type
_entity_poly.pdbx_seq_one_letter_code
_entity_poly.pdbx_strand_id
1 'polypeptide(L)'
;SIYGHTQGNWVHGAGARTVFDWPDRYGDFAREPVRANEFWSIEYSVQGKVPEWDNQLVRIPREEDAVIRSDGSRAEFLIGPQQKFWLIQSKID
;
A
#
# COMPACT_ATOMS: atom_id res chain seq x y z
N SER A 1 5.59 -1.62 9.29
CA SER A 1 4.72 -2.75 8.95
C SER A 1 4.26 -2.64 7.51
N ILE A 2 4.06 -3.78 6.89
CA ILE A 2 3.60 -3.88 5.51
C ILE A 2 2.33 -4.70 5.49
N TYR A 3 1.39 -4.28 4.70
CA TYR A 3 0.11 -4.94 4.50
C TYR A 3 -0.28 -4.79 3.04
N GLY A 4 -0.97 -5.76 2.49
CA GLY A 4 -1.46 -5.65 1.13
C GLY A 4 -2.67 -6.52 0.89
N HIS A 5 -3.46 -6.14 -0.07
CA HIS A 5 -4.63 -6.89 -0.51
C HIS A 5 -4.85 -6.71 -2.00
N THR A 6 -5.49 -7.66 -2.64
CA THR A 6 -5.96 -7.49 -4.01
C THR A 6 -7.10 -6.48 -4.04
N GLN A 7 -7.21 -5.76 -5.14
CA GLN A 7 -8.31 -4.81 -5.32
C GLN A 7 -9.48 -5.43 -6.07
N GLY A 8 -10.67 -4.95 -5.76
CA GLY A 8 -11.87 -5.30 -6.48
C GLY A 8 -11.95 -4.60 -7.83
N ASN A 9 -12.99 -4.90 -8.59
CA ASN A 9 -13.10 -4.51 -9.99
C ASN A 9 -13.44 -3.03 -10.22
N TRP A 10 -13.93 -2.32 -9.22
CA TRP A 10 -14.56 -1.04 -9.45
C TRP A 10 -13.87 0.16 -8.84
N VAL A 11 -13.42 0.03 -7.65
CA VAL A 11 -12.72 1.07 -6.92
C VAL A 11 -11.84 0.42 -5.89
N HIS A 12 -11.09 1.19 -5.17
CA HIS A 12 -10.28 0.68 -4.07
C HIS A 12 -11.18 0.01 -3.03
N GLY A 13 -11.33 -1.26 -3.15
CA GLY A 13 -12.02 -2.14 -2.22
C GLY A 13 -11.29 -3.46 -2.13
N ALA A 14 -11.46 -4.18 -1.03
CA ALA A 14 -10.79 -5.47 -0.87
C ALA A 14 -11.22 -6.42 -1.99
N GLY A 15 -10.25 -7.01 -2.65
CA GLY A 15 -10.47 -8.09 -3.61
C GLY A 15 -10.68 -9.43 -2.92
N ALA A 16 -10.66 -10.49 -3.70
CA ALA A 16 -10.87 -11.83 -3.20
C ALA A 16 -9.74 -12.36 -2.32
N ARG A 17 -8.58 -11.72 -2.39
CA ARG A 17 -7.39 -12.12 -1.63
C ARG A 17 -6.89 -10.96 -0.78
N THR A 18 -6.64 -11.25 0.47
CA THR A 18 -6.05 -10.29 1.38
C THR A 18 -4.76 -10.87 1.94
N VAL A 19 -3.78 -10.04 2.03
CA VAL A 19 -2.64 -10.10 2.93
C VAL A 19 -1.52 -11.05 2.65
N PHE A 20 -0.34 -10.51 2.77
CA PHE A 20 0.88 -11.28 2.73
C PHE A 20 1.78 -11.10 3.96
N ASP A 21 1.36 -10.50 5.04
CA ASP A 21 2.32 -10.20 6.11
C ASP A 21 1.93 -10.67 7.51
N TRP A 22 0.75 -11.20 7.71
CA TRP A 22 0.34 -11.61 9.05
C TRP A 22 -0.15 -13.06 9.10
N PRO A 23 0.78 -14.03 9.03
CA PRO A 23 0.39 -15.45 9.06
C PRO A 23 -0.34 -15.82 10.36
N ASP A 24 -0.01 -15.19 11.47
CA ASP A 24 -0.70 -15.45 12.74
C ASP A 24 -2.18 -15.04 12.71
N ARG A 25 -2.51 -14.04 11.92
CA ARG A 25 -3.88 -13.55 11.77
C ARG A 25 -4.63 -14.21 10.61
N TYR A 26 -3.93 -14.46 9.52
CA TYR A 26 -4.55 -14.87 8.26
C TYR A 26 -4.20 -16.30 7.83
N GLY A 27 -3.35 -16.98 8.59
CA GLY A 27 -2.99 -18.37 8.33
C GLY A 27 -2.38 -18.57 6.94
N ASP A 28 -2.85 -19.59 6.26
CA ASP A 28 -2.30 -19.97 4.96
C ASP A 28 -2.55 -18.94 3.87
N PHE A 29 -3.55 -18.09 4.00
CA PHE A 29 -3.77 -16.99 3.05
C PHE A 29 -2.57 -16.05 2.96
N ALA A 30 -1.87 -15.83 4.07
CA ALA A 30 -0.69 -14.98 4.07
C ALA A 30 0.51 -15.58 3.34
N ARG A 31 0.46 -16.87 3.03
CA ARG A 31 1.53 -17.60 2.32
C ARG A 31 1.22 -17.81 0.85
N GLU A 32 0.06 -17.43 0.40
CA GLU A 32 -0.30 -17.56 -0.99
C GLU A 32 0.58 -16.67 -1.88
N PRO A 33 1.13 -17.19 -2.98
CA PRO A 33 1.93 -16.36 -3.87
C PRO A 33 1.08 -15.32 -4.59
N VAL A 34 1.67 -14.17 -4.86
CA VAL A 34 1.08 -13.21 -5.79
C VAL A 34 1.13 -13.80 -7.20
N ARG A 35 0.12 -13.47 -8.00
CA ARG A 35 -0.02 -14.04 -9.34
C ARG A 35 -0.03 -12.96 -10.39
N ALA A 36 0.30 -13.34 -11.61
CA ALA A 36 0.25 -12.45 -12.77
C ALA A 36 -1.14 -11.81 -12.90
N ASN A 37 -1.15 -10.57 -13.35
CA ASN A 37 -2.35 -9.76 -13.58
C ASN A 37 -3.16 -9.43 -12.32
N GLU A 38 -2.69 -9.77 -11.14
CA GLU A 38 -3.33 -9.29 -9.91
C GLU A 38 -3.04 -7.82 -9.69
N PHE A 39 -4.05 -7.13 -9.22
CA PHE A 39 -4.00 -5.71 -8.87
C PHE A 39 -3.99 -5.59 -7.34
N TRP A 40 -2.98 -4.92 -6.80
CA TRP A 40 -2.74 -4.87 -5.35
C TRP A 40 -2.72 -3.46 -4.82
N SER A 41 -3.28 -3.30 -3.63
CA SER A 41 -2.95 -2.18 -2.76
C SER A 41 -1.80 -2.60 -1.86
N ILE A 42 -0.73 -1.82 -1.88
CA ILE A 42 0.44 -2.04 -1.02
C ILE A 42 0.42 -0.96 0.05
N GLU A 43 0.21 -1.37 1.28
CA GLU A 43 0.04 -0.46 2.41
C GLU A 43 1.16 -0.69 3.41
N TYR A 44 1.78 0.38 3.83
CA TYR A 44 2.86 0.32 4.82
C TYR A 44 2.93 1.60 5.62
N SER A 45 3.69 1.57 6.68
CA SER A 45 3.96 2.78 7.44
C SER A 45 5.43 2.88 7.76
N VAL A 46 5.92 4.10 7.79
CA VAL A 46 7.24 4.44 8.30
C VAL A 46 7.10 5.21 9.59
N GLN A 47 8.05 5.03 10.48
CA GLN A 47 8.08 5.74 11.75
C GLN A 47 9.45 6.39 11.92
N GLY A 48 9.46 7.56 12.52
CA GLY A 48 10.68 8.27 12.81
C GLY A 48 10.47 9.33 13.87
N LYS A 49 11.53 9.71 14.53
CA LYS A 49 11.51 10.82 15.48
C LYS A 49 11.73 12.12 14.73
N VAL A 50 10.99 13.14 15.09
CA VAL A 50 11.09 14.48 14.52
C VAL A 50 11.81 15.38 15.53
N PRO A 51 13.08 15.74 15.26
CA PRO A 51 13.86 16.56 16.22
C PRO A 51 13.22 17.90 16.53
N GLU A 52 12.57 18.52 15.55
CA GLU A 52 11.90 19.81 15.68
C GLU A 52 10.65 19.75 16.59
N TRP A 53 10.18 18.55 16.90
CA TRP A 53 9.04 18.28 17.76
C TRP A 53 9.47 17.49 19.01
N ASP A 54 10.56 17.87 19.61
CA ASP A 54 11.11 17.21 20.81
C ASP A 54 11.30 15.70 20.64
N ASN A 55 11.74 15.29 19.47
CA ASN A 55 11.90 13.87 19.12
C ASN A 55 10.61 13.06 19.25
N GLN A 56 9.47 13.70 19.02
CA GLN A 56 8.20 12.99 18.98
C GLN A 56 8.24 11.91 17.90
N LEU A 57 7.78 10.71 18.26
CA LEU A 57 7.64 9.63 17.29
C LEU A 57 6.43 9.92 16.40
N VAL A 58 6.67 9.95 15.10
CA VAL A 58 5.63 10.18 14.10
C VAL A 58 5.54 8.96 13.19
N ARG A 59 4.32 8.53 12.92
CA ARG A 59 4.02 7.44 11.99
C ARG A 59 3.34 8.00 10.75
N ILE A 60 3.90 7.68 9.59
CA ILE A 60 3.35 8.11 8.30
C ILE A 60 2.87 6.86 7.56
N PRO A 61 1.56 6.67 7.39
CA PRO A 61 1.05 5.61 6.55
C PRO A 61 1.24 5.96 5.08
N ARG A 62 1.50 4.94 4.29
CA ARG A 62 1.66 5.05 2.84
C ARG A 62 0.85 3.96 2.17
N GLU A 63 0.32 4.27 1.00
CA GLU A 63 -0.43 3.31 0.21
C GLU A 63 -0.19 3.58 -1.27
N GLU A 64 0.08 2.53 -2.01
CA GLU A 64 0.33 2.60 -3.44
C GLU A 64 -0.38 1.45 -4.14
N ASP A 65 -0.82 1.71 -5.37
CA ASP A 65 -1.45 0.71 -6.20
C ASP A 65 -0.44 0.11 -7.17
N ALA A 66 -0.42 -1.21 -7.24
CA ALA A 66 0.49 -1.92 -8.11
C ALA A 66 -0.22 -3.05 -8.85
N VAL A 67 0.29 -3.38 -10.01
CA VAL A 67 -0.15 -4.53 -10.80
C VAL A 67 1.01 -5.50 -10.96
N ILE A 68 0.71 -6.78 -10.89
CA ILE A 68 1.68 -7.82 -11.22
C ILE A 68 1.68 -7.98 -12.73
N ARG A 69 2.86 -7.91 -13.35
CA ARG A 69 2.98 -8.05 -14.80
C ARG A 69 2.37 -9.36 -15.30
N SER A 70 1.94 -9.35 -16.55
CA SER A 70 1.31 -10.51 -17.18
C SER A 70 2.20 -11.75 -17.23
N ASP A 71 3.52 -11.55 -17.24
CA ASP A 71 4.50 -12.65 -17.16
C ASP A 71 4.83 -13.08 -15.73
N GLY A 72 4.27 -12.42 -14.72
CA GLY A 72 4.51 -12.70 -13.32
C GLY A 72 5.90 -12.29 -12.80
N SER A 73 6.69 -11.56 -13.59
CA SER A 73 8.09 -11.29 -13.27
C SER A 73 8.28 -10.26 -12.15
N ARG A 74 7.38 -9.28 -12.04
CA ARG A 74 7.49 -8.21 -11.02
C ARG A 74 6.18 -7.44 -10.88
N ALA A 75 6.08 -6.69 -9.80
CA ALA A 75 5.06 -5.67 -9.60
C ALA A 75 5.52 -4.34 -10.21
N GLU A 76 4.57 -3.59 -10.73
CA GLU A 76 4.79 -2.23 -11.20
C GLU A 76 3.76 -1.30 -10.57
N PHE A 77 4.20 -0.11 -10.16
CA PHE A 77 3.26 0.91 -9.72
C PHE A 77 2.46 1.42 -10.92
N LEU A 78 1.16 1.62 -10.75
CA LEU A 78 0.29 2.19 -11.78
C LEU A 78 0.64 3.66 -12.05
N ILE A 79 0.87 4.37 -10.97
CA ILE A 79 1.38 5.74 -11.00
C ILE A 79 2.64 5.67 -10.14
N GLY A 80 3.70 6.36 -10.52
CA GLY A 80 4.92 6.36 -9.71
C GLY A 80 4.62 6.66 -8.24
N PRO A 81 5.41 6.12 -7.30
CA PRO A 81 5.14 6.31 -5.88
C PRO A 81 5.11 7.80 -5.52
N GLN A 82 4.16 8.15 -4.68
CA GLN A 82 4.02 9.52 -4.20
C GLN A 82 5.25 9.92 -3.39
N GLN A 83 5.86 11.04 -3.74
CA GLN A 83 7.08 11.51 -3.08
C GLN A 83 6.87 12.79 -2.27
N LYS A 84 5.73 13.44 -2.41
CA LYS A 84 5.41 14.67 -1.69
C LYS A 84 3.90 14.76 -1.45
N PHE A 85 3.53 15.62 -0.52
CA PHE A 85 2.12 15.92 -0.31
C PHE A 85 1.57 16.75 -1.46
N TRP A 86 0.33 16.46 -1.85
CA TRP A 86 -0.42 17.28 -2.79
C TRP A 86 -1.02 18.43 -2.04
N LEU A 87 -0.70 19.63 -2.47
CA LEU A 87 -1.26 20.84 -1.88
C LEU A 87 -2.59 21.16 -2.53
N ILE A 88 -3.65 21.14 -1.74
CA ILE A 88 -4.98 21.53 -2.19
C ILE A 88 -5.22 22.95 -1.70
N GLN A 89 -5.39 23.87 -2.63
CA GLN A 89 -5.69 25.25 -2.31
C GLN A 89 -7.17 25.51 -2.57
N SER A 90 -7.87 26.02 -1.56
CA SER A 90 -9.21 26.52 -1.75
C SER A 90 -9.14 28.02 -2.05
N LYS A 91 -9.92 28.45 -3.03
CA LYS A 91 -10.15 29.87 -3.26
C LYS A 91 -11.32 30.29 -2.42
N ILE A 92 -11.07 31.20 -1.49
CA ILE A 92 -12.11 31.84 -0.68
C ILE A 92 -12.23 33.23 -1.19
N ASP A 93 -13.39 33.58 -1.71
CA ASP A 93 -13.69 34.94 -2.12
C ASP A 93 -14.18 35.80 -0.95
#